data_4a38c0fd667a4129633b964b54a90c39
#
_entry.id   4a38c0fd667a4129633b964b54a90c39
#
_cell.length_a   1.000
_cell.length_b   1.000
_cell.length_c   1.000
_cell.angle_alpha   90.00
_cell.angle_beta   90.00
_cell.angle_gamma   90.00
#
_symmetry.space_group_name_H-M   'P 1'
#
loop_
_entity.id
_entity.type
_entity.pdbx_description
1 polymer ?
#
loop_
_entity_poly.entity_id
_entity_poly.type
_entity_poly.pdbx_seq_one_letter_code
_entity_poly.pdbx_strand_id
1 'polypeptide(L)'
;MAINISNKSLIQQFINEATNLYDYTSSKNMVGNPNYDSKYSVKLGKALYKIVKAIINSPADMEEFIKLLDSKDLLIAYLAAEYLYPVSPTKCLKIMKKFHDKIDDKIDQFTVRTKLEGISKKEAFFMDAYRKLYKCEDIDSLNRENDI
;
A
#
# COMPACT_ATOMS: atom_id res chain seq x y z
N MET A 1 -2.87 -16.72 28.65
CA MET A 1 -1.65 -16.51 27.91
C MET A 1 -1.85 -15.44 26.86
N ALA A 2 -1.32 -14.34 27.13
CA ALA A 2 -1.51 -13.16 26.27
C ALA A 2 -0.58 -13.13 25.07
N ILE A 3 -0.11 -14.29 24.70
CA ILE A 3 0.92 -14.39 23.74
C ILE A 3 0.51 -14.18 22.32
N ASN A 4 -0.74 -14.45 22.06
CA ASN A 4 -1.10 -14.71 20.69
C ASN A 4 -1.29 -13.48 19.83
N ILE A 5 -1.54 -12.34 20.47
CA ILE A 5 -1.73 -11.10 19.73
C ILE A 5 -0.43 -10.64 19.09
N SER A 6 0.69 -10.85 19.81
CA SER A 6 1.99 -10.43 19.31
C SER A 6 2.58 -11.38 18.28
N ASN A 7 1.94 -12.55 18.06
CA ASN A 7 2.46 -13.57 17.15
C ASN A 7 1.98 -13.45 15.71
N LYS A 8 1.17 -12.43 15.39
CA LYS A 8 0.79 -12.21 13.99
C LYS A 8 2.03 -11.82 13.19
N SER A 9 2.19 -12.46 12.03
CA SER A 9 3.26 -12.10 11.12
C SER A 9 3.12 -10.63 10.69
N LEU A 10 4.22 -10.03 10.26
CA LEU A 10 4.19 -8.67 9.74
C LEU A 10 3.26 -8.58 8.52
N ILE A 11 3.23 -9.61 7.68
CA ILE A 11 2.35 -9.62 6.52
C ILE A 11 0.88 -9.61 6.95
N GLN A 12 0.52 -10.40 7.96
CA GLN A 12 -0.86 -10.40 8.45
C GLN A 12 -1.21 -9.05 9.08
N GLN A 13 -0.29 -8.45 9.80
CA GLN A 13 -0.47 -7.12 10.35
C GLN A 13 -0.68 -6.10 9.23
N PHE A 14 0.10 -6.19 8.16
CA PHE A 14 -0.06 -5.32 7.00
C PHE A 14 -1.47 -5.46 6.40
N ILE A 15 -1.89 -6.68 6.14
CA ILE A 15 -3.21 -6.92 5.55
C ILE A 15 -4.30 -6.31 6.42
N ASN A 16 -4.25 -6.55 7.72
CA ASN A 16 -5.27 -6.04 8.65
C ASN A 16 -5.27 -4.51 8.70
N GLU A 17 -4.11 -3.90 8.86
CA GLU A 17 -4.03 -2.44 9.00
C GLU A 17 -4.30 -1.71 7.68
N ALA A 18 -3.80 -2.22 6.57
CA ALA A 18 -4.02 -1.60 5.27
C ALA A 18 -5.49 -1.67 4.85
N THR A 19 -6.14 -2.81 5.05
CA THR A 19 -7.56 -2.95 4.73
C THR A 19 -8.41 -2.08 5.63
N ASN A 20 -8.05 -1.99 6.92
CA ASN A 20 -8.77 -1.13 7.86
C ASN A 20 -8.64 0.35 7.47
N LEU A 21 -7.45 0.80 7.12
CA LEU A 21 -7.24 2.18 6.70
C LEU A 21 -7.99 2.49 5.41
N TYR A 22 -7.93 1.58 4.44
CA TYR A 22 -8.64 1.76 3.18
C TYR A 22 -10.15 1.91 3.43
N ASP A 23 -10.71 1.03 4.25
CA ASP A 23 -12.14 1.07 4.57
C ASP A 23 -12.49 2.36 5.32
N TYR A 24 -11.71 2.71 6.33
CA TYR A 24 -11.99 3.91 7.14
C TYR A 24 -11.99 5.18 6.31
N THR A 25 -11.10 5.28 5.32
CA THR A 25 -10.97 6.46 4.46
C THR A 25 -11.79 6.37 3.17
N SER A 26 -12.60 5.33 3.01
CA SER A 26 -13.48 5.21 1.85
C SER A 26 -14.61 6.23 1.90
N SER A 27 -15.16 6.57 0.74
CA SER A 27 -16.22 7.58 0.64
C SER A 27 -17.44 7.26 1.51
N LYS A 28 -17.81 5.98 1.60
CA LYS A 28 -18.97 5.56 2.42
C LYS A 28 -18.78 5.85 3.90
N ASN A 29 -17.55 5.92 4.37
CA ASN A 29 -17.24 6.18 5.79
C ASN A 29 -16.82 7.61 6.05
N MET A 30 -16.46 8.38 5.03
CA MET A 30 -16.03 9.77 5.17
C MET A 30 -17.11 10.77 4.81
N VAL A 31 -17.72 10.59 3.66
CA VAL A 31 -18.65 11.58 3.09
C VAL A 31 -19.93 11.65 3.90
N GLY A 32 -20.23 12.84 4.42
CA GLY A 32 -21.44 13.04 5.22
C GLY A 32 -21.42 12.40 6.59
N ASN A 33 -20.28 11.90 7.04
CA ASN A 33 -20.16 11.24 8.34
C ASN A 33 -19.60 12.23 9.39
N PRO A 34 -20.45 12.72 10.31
CA PRO A 34 -20.00 13.67 11.33
C PRO A 34 -19.04 13.04 12.34
N ASN A 35 -18.97 11.72 12.42
CA ASN A 35 -18.09 11.00 13.33
C ASN A 35 -16.74 10.66 12.71
N TYR A 36 -16.52 10.99 11.43
CA TYR A 36 -15.23 10.76 10.81
C TYR A 36 -14.16 11.61 11.48
N ASP A 37 -13.07 10.96 11.86
CA ASP A 37 -11.94 11.62 12.56
C ASP A 37 -10.68 11.52 11.72
N SER A 38 -10.28 12.64 11.12
CA SER A 38 -9.08 12.71 10.29
C SER A 38 -7.81 12.42 11.11
N LYS A 39 -7.81 12.73 12.40
CA LYS A 39 -6.67 12.42 13.28
C LYS A 39 -6.50 10.92 13.43
N TYR A 40 -7.61 10.20 13.51
CA TYR A 40 -7.57 8.74 13.60
C TYR A 40 -7.02 8.12 12.30
N SER A 41 -7.41 8.66 11.14
CA SER A 41 -6.87 8.17 9.87
C SER A 41 -5.36 8.39 9.77
N VAL A 42 -4.87 9.54 10.26
CA VAL A 42 -3.42 9.80 10.32
C VAL A 42 -2.72 8.79 11.23
N LYS A 43 -3.32 8.49 12.37
CA LYS A 43 -2.76 7.50 13.31
C LYS A 43 -2.67 6.12 12.67
N LEU A 44 -3.74 5.70 11.96
CA LEU A 44 -3.73 4.42 11.22
C LEU A 44 -2.63 4.40 10.17
N GLY A 45 -2.47 5.50 9.43
CA GLY A 45 -1.43 5.62 8.41
C GLY A 45 -0.03 5.50 8.99
N LYS A 46 0.22 6.13 10.13
CA LYS A 46 1.53 6.03 10.80
C LYS A 46 1.82 4.61 11.28
N ALA A 47 0.81 3.93 11.82
CA ALA A 47 0.97 2.54 12.26
C ALA A 47 1.30 1.64 11.06
N LEU A 48 0.58 1.82 9.96
CA LEU A 48 0.83 1.07 8.74
C LEU A 48 2.24 1.31 8.19
N TYR A 49 2.68 2.57 8.20
CA TYR A 49 4.02 2.92 7.72
C TYR A 49 5.11 2.17 8.50
N LYS A 50 4.96 2.08 9.83
CA LYS A 50 5.91 1.34 10.68
C LYS A 50 5.96 -0.14 10.30
N ILE A 51 4.80 -0.74 10.03
CA ILE A 51 4.72 -2.14 9.63
C ILE A 51 5.44 -2.35 8.30
N VAL A 52 5.18 -1.50 7.32
CA VAL A 52 5.82 -1.60 6.00
C VAL A 52 7.33 -1.44 6.12
N LYS A 53 7.80 -0.49 6.91
CA LYS A 53 9.25 -0.33 7.15
C LYS A 53 9.86 -1.59 7.74
N ALA A 54 9.19 -2.20 8.70
CA ALA A 54 9.69 -3.44 9.30
C ALA A 54 9.75 -4.58 8.27
N ILE A 55 8.76 -4.67 7.39
CA ILE A 55 8.75 -5.66 6.31
C ILE A 55 9.94 -5.44 5.37
N ILE A 56 10.14 -4.20 4.94
CA ILE A 56 11.21 -3.87 3.99
C ILE A 56 12.59 -4.18 4.58
N ASN A 57 12.75 -4.05 5.88
CA ASN A 57 14.01 -4.32 6.56
C ASN A 57 14.23 -5.81 6.88
N SER A 58 13.29 -6.67 6.55
CA SER A 58 13.39 -8.12 6.79
C SER A 58 13.29 -8.86 5.46
N PRO A 59 14.41 -9.44 4.96
CA PRO A 59 14.40 -10.10 3.65
C PRO A 59 13.31 -11.18 3.50
N ALA A 60 13.10 -12.01 4.53
CA ALA A 60 12.08 -13.05 4.47
C ALA A 60 10.67 -12.45 4.39
N ASP A 61 10.40 -11.41 5.17
CA ASP A 61 9.09 -10.74 5.13
C ASP A 61 8.89 -10.00 3.82
N MET A 62 9.96 -9.41 3.28
CA MET A 62 9.89 -8.74 1.98
C MET A 62 9.47 -9.68 0.86
N GLU A 63 10.00 -10.91 0.87
CA GLU A 63 9.60 -11.90 -0.13
C GLU A 63 8.13 -12.28 0.00
N GLU A 64 7.64 -12.44 1.22
CA GLU A 64 6.20 -12.69 1.45
C GLU A 64 5.35 -11.50 1.03
N PHE A 65 5.84 -10.28 1.26
CA PHE A 65 5.14 -9.06 0.85
C PHE A 65 4.98 -9.00 -0.67
N ILE A 66 6.05 -9.29 -1.40
CA ILE A 66 6.02 -9.30 -2.86
C ILE A 66 5.00 -10.32 -3.39
N LYS A 67 4.85 -11.46 -2.71
CA LYS A 67 3.87 -12.47 -3.09
C LYS A 67 2.42 -11.96 -3.02
N LEU A 68 2.15 -10.94 -2.21
CA LEU A 68 0.80 -10.37 -2.14
C LEU A 68 0.36 -9.75 -3.47
N LEU A 69 1.30 -9.41 -4.35
CA LEU A 69 0.95 -8.92 -5.68
C LEU A 69 0.22 -9.98 -6.51
N ASP A 70 0.35 -11.24 -6.16
CA ASP A 70 -0.33 -12.34 -6.84
C ASP A 70 -1.59 -12.80 -6.08
N SER A 71 -2.02 -12.05 -5.07
CA SER A 71 -3.21 -12.40 -4.31
C SER A 71 -4.45 -12.44 -5.20
N LYS A 72 -5.32 -13.40 -4.94
CA LYS A 72 -6.62 -13.48 -5.59
C LYS A 72 -7.56 -12.37 -5.16
N ASP A 73 -7.32 -11.81 -3.98
CA ASP A 73 -8.04 -10.64 -3.49
C ASP A 73 -7.37 -9.40 -4.08
N LEU A 74 -8.04 -8.78 -5.06
CA LEU A 74 -7.48 -7.65 -5.78
C LEU A 74 -7.20 -6.45 -4.88
N LEU A 75 -8.02 -6.25 -3.84
CA LEU A 75 -7.78 -5.17 -2.88
C LEU A 75 -6.44 -5.37 -2.18
N ILE A 76 -6.15 -6.59 -1.71
CA ILE A 76 -4.89 -6.88 -1.03
C ILE A 76 -3.72 -6.66 -1.99
N ALA A 77 -3.83 -7.15 -3.23
CA ALA A 77 -2.79 -6.95 -4.23
C ALA A 77 -2.56 -5.45 -4.50
N TYR A 78 -3.64 -4.67 -4.59
CA TYR A 78 -3.56 -3.23 -4.80
C TYR A 78 -2.87 -2.52 -3.62
N LEU A 79 -3.26 -2.86 -2.39
CA LEU A 79 -2.68 -2.23 -1.21
C LEU A 79 -1.17 -2.50 -1.11
N ALA A 80 -0.74 -3.71 -1.45
CA ALA A 80 0.69 -4.04 -1.52
C ALA A 80 1.38 -3.30 -2.68
N ALA A 81 0.70 -3.19 -3.81
CA ALA A 81 1.27 -2.54 -5.00
C ALA A 81 1.63 -1.08 -4.75
N GLU A 82 0.87 -0.39 -3.91
CA GLU A 82 1.16 1.01 -3.57
C GLU A 82 2.56 1.17 -2.97
N TYR A 83 3.02 0.19 -2.20
CA TYR A 83 4.33 0.23 -1.54
C TYR A 83 5.43 -0.46 -2.34
N LEU A 84 5.06 -1.38 -3.22
CA LEU A 84 6.01 -2.22 -3.96
C LEU A 84 6.32 -1.70 -5.37
N TYR A 85 5.79 -0.54 -5.74
CA TYR A 85 6.06 0.03 -7.06
C TYR A 85 7.56 0.09 -7.39
N PRO A 86 8.46 0.56 -6.51
CA PRO A 86 9.88 0.60 -6.86
C PRO A 86 10.49 -0.76 -7.18
N VAL A 87 9.96 -1.81 -6.56
CA VAL A 87 10.48 -3.18 -6.72
C VAL A 87 9.96 -3.82 -8.00
N SER A 88 8.71 -3.56 -8.34
CA SER A 88 8.07 -4.19 -9.51
C SER A 88 7.13 -3.18 -10.19
N PRO A 89 7.70 -2.15 -10.82
CA PRO A 89 6.90 -1.02 -11.31
C PRO A 89 5.83 -1.39 -12.34
N THR A 90 6.17 -2.21 -13.31
CA THR A 90 5.20 -2.59 -14.36
C THR A 90 4.04 -3.39 -13.79
N LYS A 91 4.35 -4.38 -12.97
CA LYS A 91 3.34 -5.23 -12.35
C LYS A 91 2.44 -4.43 -11.41
N CYS A 92 3.02 -3.56 -10.60
CA CYS A 92 2.27 -2.74 -9.67
C CYS A 92 1.32 -1.79 -10.39
N LEU A 93 1.77 -1.14 -11.47
CA LEU A 93 0.90 -0.25 -12.25
C LEU A 93 -0.26 -1.02 -12.87
N LYS A 94 -0.03 -2.23 -13.36
CA LYS A 94 -1.12 -3.07 -13.90
C LYS A 94 -2.14 -3.41 -12.83
N ILE A 95 -1.69 -3.77 -11.65
CA ILE A 95 -2.58 -4.09 -10.53
C ILE A 95 -3.40 -2.86 -10.12
N MET A 96 -2.75 -1.72 -10.00
CA MET A 96 -3.42 -0.47 -9.64
C MET A 96 -4.47 -0.08 -10.67
N LYS A 97 -4.16 -0.21 -11.95
CA LYS A 97 -5.09 0.05 -13.04
C LYS A 97 -6.28 -0.89 -13.00
N LYS A 98 -6.02 -2.18 -12.80
CA LYS A 98 -7.07 -3.18 -12.73
C LYS A 98 -8.02 -2.91 -11.55
N PHE A 99 -7.46 -2.56 -10.40
CA PHE A 99 -8.26 -2.21 -9.24
C PHE A 99 -9.09 -0.95 -9.49
N HIS A 100 -8.47 0.09 -10.05
CA HIS A 100 -9.14 1.32 -10.43
C HIS A 100 -10.37 1.04 -11.31
N ASP A 101 -10.20 0.20 -12.32
CA ASP A 101 -11.26 -0.07 -13.28
C ASP A 101 -12.44 -0.85 -12.69
N LYS A 102 -12.27 -1.46 -11.52
CA LYS A 102 -13.31 -2.22 -10.84
C LYS A 102 -14.03 -1.46 -9.74
N ILE A 103 -13.60 -0.25 -9.42
CA ILE A 103 -14.25 0.55 -8.39
C ILE A 103 -15.50 1.23 -8.98
N ASP A 104 -16.64 1.02 -8.33
CA ASP A 104 -17.90 1.63 -8.76
C ASP A 104 -18.09 3.03 -8.20
N ASP A 105 -17.68 3.27 -6.97
CA ASP A 105 -17.82 4.57 -6.34
C ASP A 105 -16.89 5.59 -6.99
N LYS A 106 -17.44 6.70 -7.47
CA LYS A 106 -16.65 7.69 -8.23
C LYS A 106 -15.61 8.41 -7.39
N ILE A 107 -15.89 8.62 -6.10
CA ILE A 107 -14.95 9.31 -5.21
C ILE A 107 -13.77 8.39 -4.92
N ASP A 108 -14.05 7.13 -4.58
CA ASP A 108 -13.01 6.15 -4.33
C ASP A 108 -12.18 5.91 -5.60
N GLN A 109 -12.83 5.84 -6.75
CA GLN A 109 -12.13 5.67 -8.01
C GLN A 109 -11.20 6.86 -8.30
N PHE A 110 -11.67 8.07 -8.03
CA PHE A 110 -10.86 9.27 -8.21
C PHE A 110 -9.62 9.26 -7.31
N THR A 111 -9.78 8.82 -6.06
CA THR A 111 -8.66 8.70 -5.12
C THR A 111 -7.58 7.75 -5.65
N VAL A 112 -8.00 6.58 -6.14
CA VAL A 112 -7.08 5.60 -6.73
C VAL A 112 -6.43 6.17 -8.00
N ARG A 113 -7.23 6.84 -8.83
CA ARG A 113 -6.72 7.46 -10.06
C ARG A 113 -5.63 8.47 -9.79
N THR A 114 -5.81 9.29 -8.77
CA THR A 114 -4.82 10.31 -8.40
C THR A 114 -3.49 9.66 -8.03
N LYS A 115 -3.52 8.59 -7.26
CA LYS A 115 -2.31 7.85 -6.91
C LYS A 115 -1.69 7.18 -8.14
N LEU A 116 -2.51 6.52 -8.94
CA LEU A 116 -2.04 5.82 -10.13
C LEU A 116 -1.37 6.78 -11.11
N GLU A 117 -2.00 7.92 -11.38
CA GLU A 117 -1.42 8.91 -12.28
C GLU A 117 -0.14 9.54 -11.71
N GLY A 118 -0.14 9.88 -10.43
CA GLY A 118 1.03 10.47 -9.79
C GLY A 118 2.23 9.54 -9.80
N ILE A 119 2.01 8.28 -9.49
CA ILE A 119 3.07 7.27 -9.51
C ILE A 119 3.53 7.00 -10.94
N SER A 120 2.58 6.84 -11.87
CA SER A 120 2.88 6.60 -13.28
C SER A 120 3.70 7.72 -13.89
N LYS A 121 3.43 8.96 -13.52
CA LYS A 121 4.16 10.13 -14.01
C LYS A 121 5.42 10.42 -13.19
N LYS A 122 5.71 9.59 -12.19
CA LYS A 122 6.87 9.76 -11.30
C LYS A 122 6.91 11.13 -10.64
N GLU A 123 5.76 11.60 -10.17
CA GLU A 123 5.68 12.88 -9.47
C GLU A 123 6.53 12.85 -8.20
N ALA A 124 7.20 13.96 -7.93
CA ALA A 124 8.16 14.08 -6.83
C ALA A 124 7.57 13.65 -5.47
N PHE A 125 6.32 14.01 -5.22
CA PHE A 125 5.65 13.66 -3.96
C PHE A 125 5.72 12.14 -3.70
N PHE A 126 5.42 11.34 -4.72
CA PHE A 126 5.43 9.88 -4.59
C PHE A 126 6.85 9.33 -4.61
N MET A 127 7.68 9.84 -5.48
CA MET A 127 9.06 9.33 -5.61
C MET A 127 9.88 9.62 -4.35
N ASP A 128 9.70 10.81 -3.77
CA ASP A 128 10.38 11.15 -2.52
C ASP A 128 9.91 10.29 -1.35
N ALA A 129 8.62 9.95 -1.32
CA ALA A 129 8.09 9.04 -0.32
C ALA A 129 8.74 7.66 -0.42
N TYR A 130 8.94 7.15 -1.64
CA TYR A 130 9.62 5.88 -1.84
C TYR A 130 11.10 5.93 -1.44
N ARG A 131 11.80 7.01 -1.79
CA ARG A 131 13.20 7.17 -1.36
C ARG A 131 13.33 7.12 0.15
N LYS A 132 12.43 7.79 0.83
CA LYS A 132 12.42 7.79 2.30
C LYS A 132 12.09 6.41 2.86
N LEU A 133 11.08 5.76 2.32
CA LEU A 133 10.63 4.45 2.78
C LEU A 133 11.71 3.39 2.62
N TYR A 134 12.34 3.34 1.46
CA TYR A 134 13.36 2.35 1.12
C TYR A 134 14.76 2.77 1.49
N LYS A 135 14.94 4.02 1.97
CA LYS A 135 16.26 4.58 2.29
C LYS A 135 17.21 4.44 1.12
N CYS A 136 16.74 4.81 -0.06
CA CYS A 136 17.49 4.64 -1.30
C CYS A 136 17.24 5.84 -2.21
N GLU A 137 18.30 6.57 -2.57
CA GLU A 137 18.18 7.75 -3.43
C GLU A 137 17.79 7.37 -4.85
N ASP A 138 18.38 6.31 -5.38
CA ASP A 138 18.08 5.82 -6.72
C ASP A 138 17.08 4.68 -6.63
N ILE A 139 15.80 5.01 -6.63
CA ILE A 139 14.74 4.01 -6.50
C ILE A 139 14.67 3.06 -7.70
N ASP A 140 15.19 3.48 -8.87
CA ASP A 140 15.21 2.59 -10.03
C ASP A 140 16.11 1.38 -9.80
N SER A 141 17.11 1.51 -8.91
CA SER A 141 17.98 0.39 -8.53
C SER A 141 17.23 -0.72 -7.79
N LEU A 142 16.06 -0.44 -7.26
CA LEU A 142 15.25 -1.41 -6.51
C LEU A 142 14.44 -2.32 -7.42
N ASN A 143 14.35 -1.99 -8.69
CA ASN A 143 13.53 -2.72 -9.65
C ASN A 143 14.09 -4.14 -9.86
N ARG A 144 13.26 -5.15 -9.57
CA ARG A 144 13.61 -6.56 -9.72
C ARG A 144 12.98 -7.20 -10.96
N GLU A 145 12.26 -6.44 -11.77
CA GLU A 145 11.54 -7.03 -12.91
C GLU A 145 12.44 -7.61 -13.98
N ASN A 146 13.65 -7.09 -14.07
CA ASN A 146 14.63 -7.57 -15.04
C ASN A 146 15.57 -8.63 -14.45
N ASP A 147 15.36 -9.00 -13.22
CA ASP A 147 16.16 -10.05 -12.58
C ASP A 147 15.71 -11.41 -13.12
N ILE A 148 16.67 -12.20 -13.53
CA ILE A 148 16.42 -13.52 -14.08
C ILE A 148 16.97 -14.60 -13.16
#